data_c94a4d932a1617a2f6427a0addf95413
#
_entry.id   c94a4d932a1617a2f6427a0addf95413
#
_cell.length_a   1.000
_cell.length_b   1.000
_cell.length_c   1.000
_cell.angle_alpha   90.00
_cell.angle_beta   90.00
_cell.angle_gamma   90.00
#
_symmetry.space_group_name_H-M   'P 1'
#
loop_
_entity.id
_entity.type
_entity.pdbx_description
1 polymer ?
#
loop_
_entity_poly.entity_id
_entity_poly.type
_entity_poly.pdbx_seq_one_letter_code
_entity_poly.pdbx_strand_id
1 'polypeptide(L)'
;MTLLDVLRHQWHQQTRSPTFGRSLIGGLLLLLAAAYFGSLFVAAGWFFPEIVAEVAPEQDPLRLLNEFVLYGAVGLVPMRFFLQRSAGSDVRPYLHLPLRRPQVVRILQVVSSLSLLNLLPVIVLAALWGSTVLPKASALGAAFWAVGALLLVATTQFLNGLLRAVWDRHAGFVLGAAGLLAVVVAGGYWTGGQLLQSASAWLFGGLAAGRIAPLLVLIGGATGMSVAAHRALRGRLYSVLGDTEQGHTHAGAALRGRGRGWGRVASLALLDLKLILRNKRPRQMLGAGLLVIGPFLLILLLGEKTPPMNEVIFGFLLSGNLGLAYMQFGYAWHGAHFDGLLARAVAPRSLVRAHFLTFVGLCVGPLAVIGPVVAVLRPQFLAPLGSLLLYNLGVCAPVLLGLGVWARTALQLDQSTFFNYQGTSTYHFLVVVPIMGLPIGLVVGVGLSTTLLLVAGLGAIGVATAPLWTHGLGRLLQGQRHAMAMAFRDE
;
A
#
# COMPACT_ATOMS: atom_id res chain seq x y z
N MET A 1 -11.10 33.51 -9.20
CA MET A 1 -10.81 32.18 -9.74
C MET A 1 -11.80 31.20 -9.10
N THR A 2 -12.63 30.58 -9.90
CA THR A 2 -13.66 29.63 -9.45
C THR A 2 -13.09 28.20 -9.36
N LEU A 3 -13.79 27.30 -8.70
CA LEU A 3 -13.42 25.87 -8.65
C LEU A 3 -13.32 25.27 -10.07
N LEU A 4 -14.22 25.70 -10.96
CA LEU A 4 -14.22 25.28 -12.37
C LEU A 4 -12.96 25.71 -13.12
N ASP A 5 -12.42 26.89 -12.85
CA ASP A 5 -11.17 27.35 -13.45
C ASP A 5 -9.99 26.47 -13.04
N VAL A 6 -9.97 26.03 -11.78
CA VAL A 6 -8.92 25.12 -11.26
C VAL A 6 -9.01 23.74 -11.91
N LEU A 7 -10.23 23.18 -12.01
CA LEU A 7 -10.46 21.89 -12.67
C LEU A 7 -10.10 21.95 -14.16
N ARG A 8 -10.46 23.03 -14.84
CA ARG A 8 -10.11 23.26 -16.25
C ARG A 8 -8.58 23.39 -16.43
N HIS A 9 -7.91 24.08 -15.50
CA HIS A 9 -6.46 24.19 -15.52
C HIS A 9 -5.77 22.83 -15.33
N GLN A 10 -6.22 22.02 -14.38
CA GLN A 10 -5.70 20.66 -14.16
C GLN A 10 -5.92 19.76 -15.39
N TRP A 11 -7.10 19.86 -16.01
CA TRP A 11 -7.39 19.13 -17.25
C TRP A 11 -6.43 19.52 -18.37
N HIS A 12 -6.21 20.82 -18.60
CA HIS A 12 -5.27 21.31 -19.61
C HIS A 12 -3.82 20.94 -19.30
N GLN A 13 -3.42 20.93 -18.04
CA GLN A 13 -2.08 20.50 -17.64
C GLN A 13 -1.84 19.01 -17.97
N GLN A 14 -2.83 18.16 -17.74
CA GLN A 14 -2.74 16.73 -18.07
C GLN A 14 -2.75 16.48 -19.58
N THR A 15 -3.65 17.12 -20.31
CA THR A 15 -3.83 16.88 -21.76
C THR A 15 -2.71 17.45 -22.61
N ARG A 16 -2.02 18.51 -22.16
CA ARG A 16 -0.88 19.14 -22.85
C ARG A 16 0.49 18.60 -22.44
N SER A 17 0.52 17.62 -21.51
CA SER A 17 1.78 16.99 -21.09
C SER A 17 2.39 16.19 -22.24
N PRO A 18 3.71 16.32 -22.53
CA PRO A 18 4.38 15.52 -23.57
C PRO A 18 4.32 14.01 -23.31
N THR A 19 4.04 13.61 -22.06
CA THR A 19 3.85 12.20 -21.68
C THR A 19 2.39 11.74 -21.78
N PHE A 20 1.47 12.59 -22.28
CA PHE A 20 0.04 12.31 -22.33
C PHE A 20 -0.30 11.01 -23.08
N GLY A 21 0.32 10.74 -24.21
CA GLY A 21 0.08 9.52 -24.97
C GLY A 21 0.46 8.25 -24.18
N ARG A 22 1.59 8.24 -23.47
CA ARG A 22 2.00 7.12 -22.60
C ARG A 22 1.13 7.01 -21.34
N SER A 23 0.71 8.15 -20.78
CA SER A 23 -0.20 8.19 -19.63
C SER A 23 -1.62 7.78 -20.00
N LEU A 24 -2.04 7.94 -21.25
CA LEU A 24 -3.38 7.60 -21.75
C LEU A 24 -3.56 6.09 -21.85
N ILE A 25 -2.57 5.35 -22.36
CA ILE A 25 -2.61 3.87 -22.38
C ILE A 25 -2.62 3.31 -20.96
N GLY A 26 -1.73 3.80 -20.08
CA GLY A 26 -1.71 3.41 -18.68
C GLY A 26 -3.00 3.78 -17.95
N GLY A 27 -3.56 4.95 -18.24
CA GLY A 27 -4.85 5.40 -17.70
C GLY A 27 -6.03 4.56 -18.20
N LEU A 28 -6.03 4.15 -19.46
CA LEU A 28 -7.06 3.26 -20.04
C LEU A 28 -7.01 1.87 -19.41
N LEU A 29 -5.82 1.29 -19.29
CA LEU A 29 -5.64 -0.01 -18.62
C LEU A 29 -6.08 0.06 -17.16
N LEU A 30 -5.76 1.13 -16.46
CA LEU A 30 -6.21 1.34 -15.09
C LEU A 30 -7.73 1.52 -15.01
N LEU A 31 -8.33 2.23 -15.95
CA LEU A 31 -9.78 2.41 -16.04
C LEU A 31 -10.48 1.07 -16.30
N LEU A 32 -9.95 0.25 -17.21
CA LEU A 32 -10.46 -1.08 -17.49
C LEU A 32 -10.34 -2.01 -16.27
N ALA A 33 -9.19 -1.98 -15.59
CA ALA A 33 -9.01 -2.74 -14.35
C ALA A 33 -9.96 -2.24 -13.26
N ALA A 34 -10.10 -0.94 -13.08
CA ALA A 34 -11.02 -0.35 -12.10
C ALA A 34 -12.50 -0.65 -12.45
N ALA A 35 -12.85 -0.67 -13.73
CA ALA A 35 -14.18 -1.04 -14.19
C ALA A 35 -14.44 -2.54 -13.95
N TYR A 36 -13.47 -3.40 -14.27
CA TYR A 36 -13.58 -4.85 -14.05
C TYR A 36 -13.71 -5.19 -12.55
N PHE A 37 -12.76 -4.76 -11.73
CA PHE A 37 -12.84 -5.00 -10.28
C PHE A 37 -14.01 -4.26 -9.63
N GLY A 38 -14.32 -3.04 -10.09
CA GLY A 38 -15.47 -2.29 -9.64
C GLY A 38 -16.79 -3.00 -9.93
N SER A 39 -16.96 -3.59 -11.12
CA SER A 39 -18.16 -4.35 -11.47
C SER A 39 -18.32 -5.61 -10.60
N LEU A 40 -17.23 -6.29 -10.23
CA LEU A 40 -17.28 -7.42 -9.29
C LEU A 40 -17.78 -7.00 -7.91
N PHE A 41 -17.28 -5.87 -7.38
CA PHE A 41 -17.73 -5.34 -6.09
C PHE A 41 -19.18 -4.87 -6.13
N VAL A 42 -19.61 -4.24 -7.25
CA VAL A 42 -20.99 -3.82 -7.45
C VAL A 42 -21.92 -5.04 -7.54
N ALA A 43 -21.51 -6.06 -8.32
CA ALA A 43 -22.25 -7.31 -8.40
C ALA A 43 -22.36 -8.00 -7.02
N ALA A 44 -21.26 -8.10 -6.27
CA ALA A 44 -21.28 -8.64 -4.93
C ALA A 44 -22.19 -7.83 -3.99
N GLY A 45 -22.26 -6.50 -4.13
CA GLY A 45 -23.16 -5.64 -3.38
C GLY A 45 -24.64 -5.82 -3.79
N TRP A 46 -24.90 -6.00 -5.09
CA TRP A 46 -26.26 -6.20 -5.61
C TRP A 46 -26.81 -7.59 -5.26
N PHE A 47 -26.00 -8.62 -5.38
CA PHE A 47 -26.37 -10.02 -5.03
C PHE A 47 -26.06 -10.35 -3.57
N PHE A 48 -25.82 -9.36 -2.71
CA PHE A 48 -25.51 -9.60 -1.29
C PHE A 48 -26.58 -10.39 -0.54
N PRO A 49 -27.92 -10.13 -0.72
CA PRO A 49 -28.95 -10.92 -0.06
C PRO A 49 -28.90 -12.39 -0.44
N GLU A 50 -28.67 -12.71 -1.72
CA GLU A 50 -28.59 -14.06 -2.25
C GLU A 50 -27.33 -14.76 -1.73
N ILE A 51 -26.20 -14.07 -1.70
CA ILE A 51 -24.95 -14.60 -1.12
C ILE A 51 -25.13 -14.93 0.37
N VAL A 52 -25.80 -14.05 1.12
CA VAL A 52 -26.07 -14.32 2.55
C VAL A 52 -27.03 -15.50 2.71
N ALA A 53 -28.05 -15.62 1.88
CA ALA A 53 -28.98 -16.72 1.93
C ALA A 53 -28.31 -18.08 1.65
N GLU A 54 -27.24 -18.10 0.84
CA GLU A 54 -26.49 -19.33 0.54
C GLU A 54 -25.43 -19.64 1.63
N VAL A 55 -24.70 -18.62 2.11
CA VAL A 55 -23.56 -18.81 3.05
C VAL A 55 -24.01 -18.86 4.51
N ALA A 56 -25.04 -18.09 4.88
CA ALA A 56 -25.55 -17.95 6.23
C ALA A 56 -27.08 -17.86 6.23
N PRO A 57 -27.80 -18.93 5.88
CA PRO A 57 -29.25 -18.92 5.64
C PRO A 57 -30.09 -18.51 6.85
N GLU A 58 -29.54 -18.66 8.06
CA GLU A 58 -30.24 -18.27 9.30
C GLU A 58 -30.08 -16.78 9.64
N GLN A 59 -29.28 -16.02 8.91
CA GLN A 59 -29.00 -14.62 9.22
C GLN A 59 -29.79 -13.68 8.31
N ASP A 60 -30.33 -12.61 8.91
CA ASP A 60 -30.95 -11.55 8.12
C ASP A 60 -29.87 -10.70 7.40
N PRO A 61 -29.91 -10.59 6.05
CA PRO A 61 -28.94 -9.81 5.27
C PRO A 61 -28.83 -8.35 5.72
N LEU A 62 -29.94 -7.70 6.10
CA LEU A 62 -29.91 -6.32 6.56
C LEU A 62 -29.17 -6.17 7.89
N ARG A 63 -29.41 -7.10 8.82
CA ARG A 63 -28.73 -7.12 10.11
C ARG A 63 -27.22 -7.35 9.90
N LEU A 64 -26.86 -8.34 9.10
CA LEU A 64 -25.48 -8.66 8.80
C LEU A 64 -24.76 -7.48 8.14
N LEU A 65 -25.39 -6.82 7.15
CA LEU A 65 -24.86 -5.63 6.54
C LEU A 65 -24.55 -4.53 7.58
N ASN A 66 -25.53 -4.22 8.43
CA ASN A 66 -25.40 -3.17 9.45
C ASN A 66 -24.30 -3.49 10.48
N GLU A 67 -24.03 -4.75 10.77
CA GLU A 67 -22.97 -5.19 11.67
C GLU A 67 -21.57 -5.01 11.04
N PHE A 68 -21.44 -5.04 9.70
CA PHE A 68 -20.14 -5.06 9.01
C PHE A 68 -19.78 -3.79 8.24
N VAL A 69 -20.67 -2.79 8.12
CA VAL A 69 -20.37 -1.53 7.40
C VAL A 69 -19.13 -0.82 7.94
N LEU A 70 -18.93 -0.75 9.25
CA LEU A 70 -17.74 -0.11 9.84
C LEU A 70 -16.45 -0.89 9.55
N TYR A 71 -16.48 -2.22 9.44
CA TYR A 71 -15.30 -2.99 9.00
C TYR A 71 -14.90 -2.60 7.57
N GLY A 72 -15.89 -2.43 6.68
CA GLY A 72 -15.64 -1.88 5.34
C GLY A 72 -14.98 -0.50 5.39
N ALA A 73 -15.45 0.40 6.26
CA ALA A 73 -14.85 1.72 6.44
C ALA A 73 -13.41 1.64 6.98
N VAL A 74 -13.13 0.76 7.95
CA VAL A 74 -11.78 0.51 8.46
C VAL A 74 -10.86 0.00 7.36
N GLY A 75 -11.33 -0.91 6.50
CA GLY A 75 -10.59 -1.39 5.33
C GLY A 75 -10.34 -0.31 4.26
N LEU A 76 -11.28 0.63 4.09
CA LEU A 76 -11.13 1.74 3.15
C LEU A 76 -10.02 2.74 3.57
N VAL A 77 -9.78 2.94 4.86
CA VAL A 77 -8.78 3.91 5.33
C VAL A 77 -7.37 3.58 4.82
N PRO A 78 -6.80 2.37 5.05
CA PRO A 78 -5.51 2.00 4.50
C PRO A 78 -5.51 2.00 2.97
N MET A 79 -6.54 1.47 2.33
CA MET A 79 -6.66 1.47 0.88
C MET A 79 -6.54 2.90 0.32
N ARG A 80 -7.26 3.87 0.89
CA ARG A 80 -7.16 5.28 0.51
C ARG A 80 -5.81 5.89 0.83
N PHE A 81 -5.27 5.57 2.00
CA PHE A 81 -3.97 6.11 2.43
C PHE A 81 -2.85 5.78 1.44
N PHE A 82 -2.87 4.59 0.84
CA PHE A 82 -1.83 4.17 -0.10
C PHE A 82 -2.19 4.44 -1.56
N LEU A 83 -3.43 4.22 -1.97
CA LEU A 83 -3.83 4.33 -3.37
C LEU A 83 -4.25 5.74 -3.80
N GLN A 84 -4.75 6.59 -2.90
CA GLN A 84 -5.22 7.92 -3.25
C GLN A 84 -4.07 8.93 -3.30
N ARG A 85 -3.99 9.76 -4.34
CA ARG A 85 -3.04 10.88 -4.39
C ARG A 85 -3.36 11.89 -3.27
N SER A 86 -2.31 12.41 -2.62
CA SER A 86 -2.48 13.50 -1.65
C SER A 86 -2.83 14.80 -2.38
N ALA A 87 -3.92 15.43 -2.01
CA ALA A 87 -4.28 16.75 -2.52
C ALA A 87 -3.21 17.83 -2.25
N GLY A 88 -2.32 17.59 -1.28
CA GLY A 88 -1.24 18.49 -0.90
C GLY A 88 0.10 18.23 -1.58
N SER A 89 0.21 17.20 -2.47
CA SER A 89 1.49 16.89 -3.12
C SER A 89 1.90 17.91 -4.19
N ASP A 90 0.97 18.70 -4.70
CA ASP A 90 1.22 19.66 -5.77
C ASP A 90 0.59 21.02 -5.47
N VAL A 91 0.92 21.57 -4.30
CA VAL A 91 0.41 22.89 -3.86
C VAL A 91 1.17 24.02 -4.49
N ARG A 92 2.45 23.81 -4.91
CA ARG A 92 3.35 24.84 -5.43
C ARG A 92 2.75 25.71 -6.53
N PRO A 93 2.04 25.16 -7.55
CA PRO A 93 1.42 25.98 -8.60
C PRO A 93 0.35 26.95 -8.08
N TYR A 94 -0.34 26.59 -6.99
CA TYR A 94 -1.43 27.40 -6.43
C TYR A 94 -0.94 28.48 -5.46
N LEU A 95 0.31 28.39 -4.96
CA LEU A 95 0.89 29.38 -4.06
C LEU A 95 1.22 30.71 -4.77
N HIS A 96 1.37 30.69 -6.10
CA HIS A 96 1.61 31.88 -6.92
C HIS A 96 0.31 32.62 -7.31
N LEU A 97 -0.86 32.00 -7.04
CA LEU A 97 -2.15 32.62 -7.37
C LEU A 97 -2.59 33.58 -6.25
N PRO A 98 -3.31 34.65 -6.57
CA PRO A 98 -3.83 35.61 -5.60
C PRO A 98 -5.03 35.03 -4.84
N LEU A 99 -4.85 33.86 -4.20
CA LEU A 99 -5.86 33.16 -3.43
C LEU A 99 -5.53 33.23 -1.94
N ARG A 100 -6.55 33.43 -1.11
CA ARG A 100 -6.38 33.30 0.36
C ARG A 100 -6.08 31.84 0.70
N ARG A 101 -5.12 31.59 1.57
CA ARG A 101 -4.68 30.23 1.97
C ARG A 101 -5.82 29.28 2.38
N PRO A 102 -6.86 29.71 3.13
CA PRO A 102 -8.01 28.84 3.41
C PRO A 102 -8.79 28.42 2.16
N GLN A 103 -8.81 29.26 1.12
CA GLN A 103 -9.46 28.93 -0.15
C GLN A 103 -8.67 27.86 -0.91
N VAL A 104 -7.33 27.93 -0.90
CA VAL A 104 -6.47 26.90 -1.49
C VAL A 104 -6.72 25.55 -0.80
N VAL A 105 -6.76 25.52 0.54
CA VAL A 105 -7.06 24.27 1.28
C VAL A 105 -8.43 23.71 0.93
N ARG A 106 -9.47 24.53 0.85
CA ARG A 106 -10.82 24.08 0.46
C ARG A 106 -10.83 23.51 -0.96
N ILE A 107 -10.19 24.19 -1.91
CA ILE A 107 -10.09 23.72 -3.30
C ILE A 107 -9.42 22.35 -3.33
N LEU A 108 -8.31 22.19 -2.62
CA LEU A 108 -7.59 20.92 -2.55
C LEU A 108 -8.44 19.80 -1.91
N GLN A 109 -9.20 20.10 -0.86
CA GLN A 109 -10.11 19.14 -0.23
C GLN A 109 -11.24 18.72 -1.20
N VAL A 110 -11.86 19.66 -1.90
CA VAL A 110 -12.93 19.36 -2.88
C VAL A 110 -12.37 18.54 -4.04
N VAL A 111 -11.24 18.95 -4.62
CA VAL A 111 -10.59 18.20 -5.72
C VAL A 111 -10.22 16.78 -5.28
N SER A 112 -9.71 16.61 -4.07
CA SER A 112 -9.39 15.27 -3.55
C SER A 112 -10.62 14.39 -3.33
N SER A 113 -11.77 15.02 -3.05
CA SER A 113 -13.04 14.30 -2.87
C SER A 113 -13.64 13.79 -4.19
N LEU A 114 -13.27 14.38 -5.32
CA LEU A 114 -13.67 13.92 -6.67
C LEU A 114 -12.83 12.79 -7.23
N SER A 115 -12.04 12.12 -6.39
CA SER A 115 -11.21 10.97 -6.80
C SER A 115 -12.08 9.73 -7.10
N LEU A 116 -11.67 8.96 -8.12
CA LEU A 116 -12.28 7.67 -8.47
C LEU A 116 -12.36 6.70 -7.28
N LEU A 117 -11.37 6.76 -6.37
CA LEU A 117 -11.35 5.98 -5.13
C LEU A 117 -12.43 6.39 -4.10
N ASN A 118 -13.04 7.55 -4.27
CA ASN A 118 -14.21 7.94 -3.49
C ASN A 118 -15.51 7.50 -4.15
N LEU A 119 -15.53 7.45 -5.47
CA LEU A 119 -16.71 7.04 -6.24
C LEU A 119 -17.00 5.54 -6.07
N LEU A 120 -15.96 4.69 -6.08
CA LEU A 120 -16.12 3.24 -5.96
C LEU A 120 -16.89 2.82 -4.68
N PRO A 121 -16.51 3.24 -3.45
CA PRO A 121 -17.28 2.91 -2.25
C PRO A 121 -18.72 3.42 -2.30
N VAL A 122 -18.95 4.59 -2.89
CA VAL A 122 -20.32 5.14 -3.03
C VAL A 122 -21.17 4.24 -3.93
N ILE A 123 -20.62 3.77 -5.05
CA ILE A 123 -21.33 2.89 -5.98
C ILE A 123 -21.63 1.53 -5.31
N VAL A 124 -20.67 0.96 -4.59
CA VAL A 124 -20.85 -0.31 -3.85
C VAL A 124 -21.93 -0.16 -2.76
N LEU A 125 -21.87 0.93 -1.97
CA LEU A 125 -22.86 1.20 -0.95
C LEU A 125 -24.25 1.49 -1.53
N ALA A 126 -24.32 2.10 -2.73
CA ALA A 126 -25.56 2.29 -3.46
C ALA A 126 -26.15 0.95 -3.93
N ALA A 127 -25.34 0.01 -4.40
CA ALA A 127 -25.79 -1.34 -4.73
C ALA A 127 -26.33 -2.08 -3.51
N LEU A 128 -25.61 -2.08 -2.38
CA LEU A 128 -26.04 -2.66 -1.11
C LEU A 128 -27.31 -2.00 -0.57
N TRP A 129 -27.42 -0.68 -0.70
CA TRP A 129 -28.61 0.07 -0.33
C TRP A 129 -29.83 -0.35 -1.15
N GLY A 130 -29.68 -0.44 -2.48
CA GLY A 130 -30.76 -0.82 -3.39
C GLY A 130 -31.23 -2.26 -3.20
N SER A 131 -30.30 -3.21 -3.02
CA SER A 131 -30.62 -4.63 -2.90
C SER A 131 -31.06 -5.06 -1.49
N THR A 132 -30.51 -4.44 -0.45
CA THR A 132 -30.65 -4.93 0.92
C THR A 132 -31.44 -3.98 1.84
N VAL A 133 -31.14 -2.67 1.78
CA VAL A 133 -31.72 -1.70 2.72
C VAL A 133 -33.11 -1.24 2.24
N LEU A 134 -33.21 -0.84 0.98
CA LEU A 134 -34.45 -0.27 0.42
C LEU A 134 -35.65 -1.22 0.50
N PRO A 135 -35.52 -2.55 0.27
CA PRO A 135 -36.65 -3.47 0.37
C PRO A 135 -37.11 -3.75 1.80
N LYS A 136 -36.24 -3.56 2.80
CA LYS A 136 -36.50 -4.01 4.20
C LYS A 136 -36.67 -2.86 5.19
N ALA A 137 -36.14 -1.68 4.93
CA ALA A 137 -36.25 -0.52 5.81
C ALA A 137 -37.43 0.36 5.42
N SER A 138 -37.93 1.18 6.38
CA SER A 138 -38.85 2.25 6.06
C SER A 138 -38.23 3.28 5.13
N ALA A 139 -39.05 4.05 4.38
CA ALA A 139 -38.52 5.10 3.49
C ALA A 139 -37.60 6.10 4.22
N LEU A 140 -37.95 6.48 5.45
CA LEU A 140 -37.15 7.36 6.30
C LEU A 140 -35.82 6.64 6.73
N GLY A 141 -35.90 5.38 7.14
CA GLY A 141 -34.79 4.59 7.52
C GLY A 141 -33.79 4.36 6.37
N ALA A 142 -34.29 4.05 5.18
CA ALA A 142 -33.50 3.92 3.98
C ALA A 142 -32.81 5.25 3.59
N ALA A 143 -33.50 6.38 3.71
CA ALA A 143 -32.89 7.69 3.48
C ALA A 143 -31.83 8.03 4.51
N PHE A 144 -32.04 7.77 5.80
CA PHE A 144 -31.08 8.01 6.85
C PHE A 144 -29.85 7.11 6.67
N TRP A 145 -30.03 5.85 6.29
CA TRP A 145 -28.95 4.93 6.01
C TRP A 145 -28.08 5.40 4.83
N ALA A 146 -28.71 5.83 3.72
CA ALA A 146 -27.98 6.35 2.56
C ALA A 146 -27.16 7.60 2.92
N VAL A 147 -27.74 8.56 3.64
CA VAL A 147 -27.03 9.76 4.11
C VAL A 147 -25.90 9.37 5.06
N GLY A 148 -26.15 8.44 5.99
CA GLY A 148 -25.13 7.93 6.92
C GLY A 148 -23.97 7.26 6.21
N ALA A 149 -24.24 6.46 5.17
CA ALA A 149 -23.21 5.83 4.34
C ALA A 149 -22.32 6.86 3.61
N LEU A 150 -22.94 7.91 3.03
CA LEU A 150 -22.21 9.02 2.41
C LEU A 150 -21.35 9.81 3.43
N LEU A 151 -21.89 10.07 4.62
CA LEU A 151 -21.14 10.71 5.72
C LEU A 151 -19.96 9.84 6.18
N LEU A 152 -20.11 8.53 6.23
CA LEU A 152 -19.03 7.61 6.58
C LEU A 152 -17.92 7.64 5.50
N VAL A 153 -18.29 7.61 4.22
CA VAL A 153 -17.34 7.76 3.10
C VAL A 153 -16.60 9.09 3.18
N ALA A 154 -17.29 10.19 3.48
CA ALA A 154 -16.68 11.51 3.67
C ALA A 154 -15.75 11.52 4.90
N THR A 155 -16.16 10.93 6.02
CA THR A 155 -15.35 10.83 7.24
C THR A 155 -14.03 10.10 6.98
N THR A 156 -14.07 8.94 6.28
CA THR A 156 -12.84 8.20 5.94
C THR A 156 -11.95 8.98 4.97
N GLN A 157 -12.51 9.83 4.11
CA GLN A 157 -11.76 10.72 3.22
C GLN A 157 -11.03 11.83 4.02
N PHE A 158 -11.70 12.47 4.96
CA PHE A 158 -11.08 13.51 5.81
C PHE A 158 -10.05 12.90 6.75
N LEU A 159 -10.32 11.72 7.31
CA LEU A 159 -9.36 10.95 8.10
C LEU A 159 -8.09 10.63 7.29
N ASN A 160 -8.25 10.20 6.04
CA ASN A 160 -7.09 9.97 5.16
C ASN A 160 -6.26 11.26 4.97
N GLY A 161 -6.89 12.41 4.77
CA GLY A 161 -6.20 13.71 4.68
C GLY A 161 -5.42 14.04 5.95
N LEU A 162 -6.03 13.80 7.13
CA LEU A 162 -5.41 14.00 8.43
C LEU A 162 -4.21 13.04 8.65
N LEU A 163 -4.42 11.74 8.42
CA LEU A 163 -3.36 10.72 8.57
C LEU A 163 -2.14 11.03 7.72
N ARG A 164 -2.32 11.51 6.49
CA ARG A 164 -1.22 11.92 5.62
C ARG A 164 -0.49 13.14 6.12
N ALA A 165 -1.21 14.14 6.66
CA ALA A 165 -0.60 15.32 7.23
C ALA A 165 0.24 14.98 8.47
N VAL A 166 -0.20 13.99 9.27
CA VAL A 166 0.54 13.47 10.43
C VAL A 166 1.70 12.57 10.00
N TRP A 167 1.50 11.73 8.99
CA TRP A 167 2.53 10.82 8.48
C TRP A 167 3.82 11.52 8.08
N ASP A 168 3.71 12.64 7.40
CA ASP A 168 4.89 13.39 6.93
C ASP A 168 5.75 13.91 8.09
N ARG A 169 5.16 14.12 9.29
CA ARG A 169 5.85 14.58 10.50
C ARG A 169 6.20 13.44 11.46
N HIS A 170 5.27 12.52 11.66
CA HIS A 170 5.32 11.47 12.69
C HIS A 170 4.82 10.12 12.16
N ALA A 171 5.57 9.54 11.21
CA ALA A 171 5.21 8.25 10.60
C ALA A 171 5.04 7.12 11.64
N GLY A 172 5.89 7.11 12.69
CA GLY A 172 5.80 6.15 13.78
C GLY A 172 4.48 6.22 14.57
N PHE A 173 3.92 7.42 14.74
CA PHE A 173 2.62 7.58 15.40
C PHE A 173 1.48 6.95 14.56
N VAL A 174 1.48 7.15 13.25
CA VAL A 174 0.45 6.56 12.35
C VAL A 174 0.57 5.05 12.31
N LEU A 175 1.80 4.50 12.27
CA LEU A 175 2.03 3.05 12.36
C LEU A 175 1.60 2.49 13.71
N GLY A 176 1.90 3.17 14.81
CA GLY A 176 1.45 2.79 16.15
C GLY A 176 -0.07 2.80 16.28
N ALA A 177 -0.73 3.82 15.76
CA ALA A 177 -2.19 3.91 15.75
C ALA A 177 -2.85 2.82 14.88
N ALA A 178 -2.27 2.52 13.72
CA ALA A 178 -2.73 1.42 12.86
C ALA A 178 -2.53 0.06 13.53
N GLY A 179 -1.39 -0.15 14.20
CA GLY A 179 -1.12 -1.36 14.99
C GLY A 179 -2.08 -1.51 16.16
N LEU A 180 -2.34 -0.44 16.91
CA LEU A 180 -3.32 -0.45 18.01
C LEU A 180 -4.73 -0.77 17.50
N LEU A 181 -5.14 -0.18 16.38
CA LEU A 181 -6.43 -0.47 15.76
C LEU A 181 -6.53 -1.96 15.36
N ALA A 182 -5.47 -2.51 14.77
CA ALA A 182 -5.41 -3.93 14.42
C ALA A 182 -5.53 -4.83 15.66
N VAL A 183 -4.84 -4.48 16.76
CA VAL A 183 -4.93 -5.20 18.04
C VAL A 183 -6.34 -5.10 18.63
N VAL A 184 -6.98 -3.94 18.60
CA VAL A 184 -8.36 -3.77 19.09
C VAL A 184 -9.35 -4.58 18.27
N VAL A 185 -9.21 -4.60 16.94
CA VAL A 185 -10.07 -5.41 16.05
C VAL A 185 -9.85 -6.91 16.29
N ALA A 186 -8.59 -7.36 16.39
CA ALA A 186 -8.24 -8.74 16.65
C ALA A 186 -8.63 -9.18 18.08
N GLY A 187 -8.38 -8.34 19.08
CA GLY A 187 -8.74 -8.58 20.46
C GLY A 187 -10.25 -8.68 20.66
N GLY A 188 -11.02 -7.85 19.96
CA GLY A 188 -12.48 -7.94 19.95
C GLY A 188 -13.00 -9.28 19.43
N TYR A 189 -12.31 -9.86 18.45
CA TYR A 189 -12.66 -11.21 17.94
C TYR A 189 -12.38 -12.31 18.98
N TRP A 190 -11.24 -12.26 19.68
CA TRP A 190 -10.85 -13.30 20.66
C TRP A 190 -11.58 -13.22 21.98
N THR A 191 -11.94 -12.03 22.43
CA THR A 191 -12.63 -11.84 23.72
C THR A 191 -14.14 -11.95 23.61
N GLY A 192 -14.69 -12.26 22.42
CA GLY A 192 -16.14 -12.24 22.17
C GLY A 192 -16.74 -10.84 22.26
N GLY A 193 -15.91 -9.83 22.49
CA GLY A 193 -16.29 -8.43 22.56
C GLY A 193 -16.34 -7.82 21.16
N GLN A 194 -17.46 -7.89 20.51
CA GLN A 194 -17.70 -7.41 19.15
C GLN A 194 -17.88 -5.88 19.13
N LEU A 195 -16.94 -5.12 19.74
CA LEU A 195 -17.07 -3.66 19.89
C LEU A 195 -17.36 -2.95 18.56
N LEU A 196 -16.61 -3.29 17.52
CA LEU A 196 -16.81 -2.67 16.22
C LEU A 196 -18.11 -3.13 15.56
N GLN A 197 -18.47 -4.40 15.74
CA GLN A 197 -19.72 -4.97 15.23
C GLN A 197 -20.94 -4.35 15.92
N SER A 198 -20.92 -4.28 17.25
CA SER A 198 -22.01 -3.65 18.01
C SER A 198 -22.12 -2.15 17.75
N ALA A 199 -21.00 -1.46 17.60
CA ALA A 199 -21.01 -0.04 17.20
C ALA A 199 -21.57 0.13 15.78
N SER A 200 -21.20 -0.74 14.85
CA SER A 200 -21.74 -0.73 13.48
C SER A 200 -23.24 -1.00 13.47
N ALA A 201 -23.68 -2.03 14.19
CA ALA A 201 -25.10 -2.38 14.34
C ALA A 201 -25.91 -1.25 14.99
N TRP A 202 -25.36 -0.60 16.03
CA TRP A 202 -26.01 0.55 16.66
C TRP A 202 -26.16 1.72 15.70
N LEU A 203 -25.08 2.07 14.94
CA LEU A 203 -25.09 3.16 13.98
C LEU A 203 -26.04 2.83 12.81
N PHE A 204 -25.74 1.80 12.03
CA PHE A 204 -26.43 1.53 10.77
C PHE A 204 -27.78 0.83 10.96
N GLY A 205 -27.89 -0.03 11.95
CA GLY A 205 -29.20 -0.59 12.36
C GLY A 205 -30.13 0.48 12.94
N GLY A 206 -29.59 1.43 13.70
CA GLY A 206 -30.35 2.59 14.18
C GLY A 206 -30.82 3.51 13.05
N LEU A 207 -29.98 3.74 12.02
CA LEU A 207 -30.35 4.49 10.82
C LEU A 207 -31.45 3.77 10.03
N ALA A 208 -31.29 2.47 9.79
CA ALA A 208 -32.30 1.65 9.10
C ALA A 208 -33.66 1.65 9.83
N ALA A 209 -33.63 1.74 11.16
CA ALA A 209 -34.83 1.91 12.01
C ALA A 209 -35.38 3.36 12.05
N GLY A 210 -34.79 4.31 11.29
CA GLY A 210 -35.20 5.69 11.26
C GLY A 210 -34.84 6.53 12.49
N ARG A 211 -33.88 6.08 13.31
CA ARG A 211 -33.42 6.82 14.51
C ARG A 211 -32.47 7.96 14.11
N ILE A 212 -32.73 9.17 14.66
CA ILE A 212 -31.92 10.37 14.34
C ILE A 212 -30.57 10.41 15.09
N ALA A 213 -30.46 9.79 16.26
CA ALA A 213 -29.25 9.85 17.09
C ALA A 213 -27.99 9.33 16.38
N PRO A 214 -27.98 8.16 15.69
CA PRO A 214 -26.84 7.72 14.90
C PRO A 214 -26.46 8.69 13.76
N LEU A 215 -27.46 9.33 13.14
CA LEU A 215 -27.21 10.31 12.07
C LEU A 215 -26.46 11.53 12.60
N LEU A 216 -26.86 12.05 13.78
CA LEU A 216 -26.17 13.17 14.43
C LEU A 216 -24.73 12.82 14.80
N VAL A 217 -24.47 11.60 15.26
CA VAL A 217 -23.10 11.11 15.55
C VAL A 217 -22.25 11.11 14.28
N LEU A 218 -22.78 10.63 13.15
CA LEU A 218 -22.06 10.64 11.87
C LEU A 218 -21.82 12.05 11.33
N ILE A 219 -22.79 12.96 11.45
CA ILE A 219 -22.62 14.37 11.08
C ILE A 219 -21.54 15.02 11.94
N GLY A 220 -21.58 14.81 13.27
CA GLY A 220 -20.57 15.31 14.19
C GLY A 220 -19.18 14.77 13.88
N GLY A 221 -19.07 13.47 13.61
CA GLY A 221 -17.82 12.81 13.21
C GLY A 221 -17.27 13.36 11.90
N ALA A 222 -18.10 13.47 10.86
CA ALA A 222 -17.71 14.00 9.55
C ALA A 222 -17.25 15.46 9.66
N THR A 223 -18.00 16.29 10.39
CA THR A 223 -17.67 17.70 10.62
C THR A 223 -16.38 17.85 11.41
N GLY A 224 -16.25 17.15 12.53
CA GLY A 224 -15.04 17.17 13.36
C GLY A 224 -13.80 16.73 12.58
N MET A 225 -13.92 15.65 11.80
CA MET A 225 -12.83 15.14 10.97
C MET A 225 -12.46 16.10 9.83
N SER A 226 -13.46 16.75 9.20
CA SER A 226 -13.26 17.78 8.18
C SER A 226 -12.47 18.97 8.73
N VAL A 227 -12.84 19.46 9.93
CA VAL A 227 -12.16 20.57 10.61
C VAL A 227 -10.73 20.16 10.98
N ALA A 228 -10.53 18.96 11.53
CA ALA A 228 -9.19 18.46 11.88
C ALA A 228 -8.29 18.34 10.64
N ALA A 229 -8.78 17.75 9.55
CA ALA A 229 -8.08 17.65 8.27
C ALA A 229 -7.76 19.05 7.69
N HIS A 230 -8.71 19.99 7.75
CA HIS A 230 -8.48 21.35 7.30
C HIS A 230 -7.36 22.06 8.08
N ARG A 231 -7.35 21.96 9.42
CA ARG A 231 -6.30 22.52 10.27
C ARG A 231 -4.93 21.90 9.99
N ALA A 232 -4.89 20.57 9.84
CA ALA A 232 -3.65 19.84 9.54
C ALA A 232 -3.08 20.22 8.17
N LEU A 233 -3.91 20.31 7.13
CA LEU A 233 -3.51 20.76 5.78
C LEU A 233 -3.04 22.21 5.78
N ARG A 234 -3.73 23.11 6.50
CA ARG A 234 -3.31 24.49 6.64
C ARG A 234 -1.92 24.61 7.28
N GLY A 235 -1.67 23.86 8.37
CA GLY A 235 -0.35 23.81 9.00
C GLY A 235 0.76 23.31 8.08
N ARG A 236 0.42 22.38 7.16
CA ARG A 236 1.36 21.85 6.16
C ARG A 236 1.73 22.88 5.08
N LEU A 237 0.79 23.75 4.66
CA LEU A 237 1.08 24.84 3.72
C LEU A 237 2.15 25.80 4.27
N TYR A 238 2.14 26.03 5.58
CA TYR A 238 3.14 26.89 6.21
C TYR A 238 4.54 26.23 6.27
N SER A 239 4.61 24.92 6.51
CA SER A 239 5.91 24.22 6.53
C SER A 239 6.55 24.14 5.14
N VAL A 240 5.76 23.90 4.08
CA VAL A 240 6.27 23.87 2.70
C VAL A 240 6.88 25.21 2.28
N LEU A 241 6.35 26.33 2.77
CA LEU A 241 6.90 27.66 2.51
C LEU A 241 8.18 27.94 3.32
N GLY A 242 8.30 27.39 4.53
CA GLY A 242 9.48 27.53 5.39
C GLY A 242 10.64 26.60 4.99
N ASP A 243 10.35 25.42 4.45
CA ASP A 243 11.36 24.43 4.06
C ASP A 243 12.14 24.82 2.79
N THR A 244 11.73 25.87 2.08
CA THR A 244 12.48 26.40 0.94
C THR A 244 13.79 27.08 1.36
N GLU A 245 13.93 27.47 2.64
CA GLU A 245 15.14 28.13 3.17
C GLU A 245 16.01 27.23 4.05
N GLN A 246 15.48 26.12 4.60
CA GLN A 246 16.26 25.21 5.45
C GLN A 246 16.51 23.86 4.74
N GLY A 247 17.43 23.89 3.76
CA GLY A 247 17.92 22.71 3.10
C GLY A 247 18.50 21.69 4.06
N HIS A 248 17.89 20.52 4.14
CA HIS A 248 18.50 19.18 4.34
C HIS A 248 19.54 18.94 5.46
N THR A 249 19.60 19.67 6.57
CA THR A 249 20.75 19.56 7.49
C THR A 249 20.58 18.65 8.71
N HIS A 250 19.40 18.20 9.11
CA HIS A 250 19.27 17.57 10.45
C HIS A 250 19.09 16.04 10.53
N ALA A 251 18.75 15.32 9.46
CA ALA A 251 18.65 13.85 9.52
C ALA A 251 19.97 13.11 9.27
N GLY A 252 21.02 13.82 8.86
CA GLY A 252 22.33 13.24 8.49
C GLY A 252 23.28 12.96 9.65
N ALA A 253 23.08 13.57 10.80
CA ALA A 253 24.05 13.52 11.90
C ALA A 253 24.03 12.21 12.68
N ALA A 254 22.85 11.64 12.94
CA ALA A 254 22.72 10.45 13.79
C ALA A 254 23.32 9.15 13.19
N LEU A 255 23.51 9.09 11.87
CA LEU A 255 24.05 7.91 11.19
C LEU A 255 25.49 8.11 10.64
N ARG A 256 26.07 9.30 10.79
CA ARG A 256 27.42 9.61 10.27
C ARG A 256 28.57 8.82 10.93
N GLY A 257 28.38 8.31 12.14
CA GLY A 257 29.42 7.63 12.90
C GLY A 257 29.39 6.10 12.84
N ARG A 258 28.26 5.47 12.48
CA ARG A 258 28.07 4.02 12.65
C ARG A 258 28.67 3.11 11.56
N GLY A 259 29.21 3.63 10.50
CA GLY A 259 29.72 2.83 9.37
C GLY A 259 31.24 2.64 9.32
N ARG A 260 32.02 3.20 10.24
CA ARG A 260 33.49 3.25 10.11
C ARG A 260 34.22 1.92 10.32
N GLY A 261 33.59 0.91 10.92
CA GLY A 261 34.16 -0.43 11.13
C GLY A 261 33.51 -1.55 10.29
N TRP A 262 32.52 -1.21 9.46
CA TRP A 262 31.75 -2.20 8.70
C TRP A 262 32.36 -2.36 7.30
N GLY A 263 32.43 -3.61 6.81
CA GLY A 263 32.94 -3.86 5.47
C GLY A 263 32.17 -3.12 4.38
N ARG A 264 32.80 -2.95 3.22
CA ARG A 264 32.26 -2.17 2.08
C ARG A 264 30.83 -2.55 1.70
N VAL A 265 30.48 -3.84 1.76
CA VAL A 265 29.13 -4.35 1.43
C VAL A 265 28.09 -3.87 2.44
N ALA A 266 28.38 -3.97 3.74
CA ALA A 266 27.48 -3.51 4.79
C ALA A 266 27.29 -1.99 4.77
N SER A 267 28.33 -1.23 4.43
CA SER A 267 28.23 0.23 4.26
C SER A 267 27.30 0.62 3.10
N LEU A 268 27.33 -0.14 1.99
CA LEU A 268 26.42 0.05 0.86
C LEU A 268 24.96 -0.36 1.21
N ALA A 269 24.76 -1.46 1.93
CA ALA A 269 23.45 -1.85 2.42
C ALA A 269 22.85 -0.82 3.40
N LEU A 270 23.69 -0.21 4.25
CA LEU A 270 23.28 0.93 5.08
C LEU A 270 22.91 2.16 4.24
N LEU A 271 23.54 2.35 3.09
CA LEU A 271 23.14 3.42 2.16
C LEU A 271 21.73 3.17 1.62
N ASP A 272 21.39 1.93 1.24
CA ASP A 272 20.04 1.53 0.84
C ASP A 272 19.04 1.79 1.96
N LEU A 273 19.35 1.37 3.18
CA LEU A 273 18.49 1.60 4.33
C LEU A 273 18.28 3.10 4.61
N LYS A 274 19.34 3.92 4.49
CA LYS A 274 19.24 5.37 4.59
C LYS A 274 18.37 5.95 3.47
N LEU A 275 18.52 5.45 2.24
CA LEU A 275 17.69 5.85 1.11
C LEU A 275 16.22 5.56 1.39
N ILE A 276 15.90 4.37 1.90
CA ILE A 276 14.54 3.99 2.29
C ILE A 276 13.98 4.93 3.35
N LEU A 277 14.71 5.16 4.43
CA LEU A 277 14.23 5.94 5.58
C LEU A 277 14.08 7.44 5.28
N ARG A 278 14.95 7.98 4.42
CA ARG A 278 14.99 9.41 4.11
C ARG A 278 14.08 9.84 2.98
N ASN A 279 13.81 8.96 2.01
CA ASN A 279 13.05 9.32 0.83
C ASN A 279 11.60 8.87 0.93
N LYS A 280 10.71 9.69 0.37
CA LYS A 280 9.27 9.51 0.47
C LYS A 280 8.79 8.25 -0.25
N ARG A 281 9.27 8.02 -1.48
CA ARG A 281 8.79 6.94 -2.34
C ARG A 281 9.09 5.55 -1.79
N PRO A 282 10.34 5.16 -1.47
CA PRO A 282 10.62 3.84 -0.94
C PRO A 282 9.98 3.62 0.43
N ARG A 283 9.91 4.67 1.29
CA ARG A 283 9.22 4.59 2.58
C ARG A 283 7.72 4.31 2.43
N GLN A 284 7.05 4.99 1.50
CA GLN A 284 5.63 4.75 1.22
C GLN A 284 5.39 3.34 0.69
N MET A 285 6.29 2.85 -0.16
CA MET A 285 6.20 1.51 -0.73
C MET A 285 6.35 0.42 0.33
N LEU A 286 7.31 0.56 1.24
CA LEU A 286 7.43 -0.37 2.38
C LEU A 286 6.26 -0.26 3.35
N GLY A 287 5.76 0.96 3.59
CA GLY A 287 4.54 1.17 4.38
C GLY A 287 3.32 0.46 3.78
N ALA A 288 3.16 0.52 2.45
CA ALA A 288 2.13 -0.24 1.74
C ALA A 288 2.30 -1.75 1.91
N GLY A 289 3.54 -2.23 1.80
CA GLY A 289 3.86 -3.64 2.04
C GLY A 289 3.50 -4.10 3.46
N LEU A 290 3.77 -3.30 4.48
CA LEU A 290 3.38 -3.59 5.87
C LEU A 290 1.85 -3.67 6.03
N LEU A 291 1.10 -2.82 5.33
CA LEU A 291 -0.37 -2.89 5.37
C LEU A 291 -0.94 -4.11 4.65
N VAL A 292 -0.26 -4.62 3.63
CA VAL A 292 -0.64 -5.90 3.01
C VAL A 292 -0.41 -7.05 4.00
N ILE A 293 0.70 -7.02 4.74
CA ILE A 293 1.02 -8.04 5.75
C ILE A 293 -0.07 -8.14 6.83
N GLY A 294 -0.58 -7.00 7.32
CA GLY A 294 -1.56 -6.97 8.42
C GLY A 294 -2.82 -7.82 8.18
N PRO A 295 -3.59 -7.58 7.11
CA PRO A 295 -4.78 -8.38 6.79
C PRO A 295 -4.48 -9.86 6.58
N PHE A 296 -3.39 -10.21 5.89
CA PHE A 296 -3.02 -11.62 5.69
C PHE A 296 -2.66 -12.31 7.00
N LEU A 297 -1.92 -11.62 7.87
CA LEU A 297 -1.64 -12.13 9.22
C LEU A 297 -2.93 -12.28 10.03
N LEU A 298 -3.84 -11.31 9.95
CA LEU A 298 -5.12 -11.38 10.64
C LEU A 298 -5.95 -12.56 10.15
N ILE A 299 -6.11 -12.74 8.84
CA ILE A 299 -6.84 -13.87 8.25
C ILE A 299 -6.20 -15.20 8.68
N LEU A 300 -4.87 -15.29 8.69
CA LEU A 300 -4.13 -16.46 9.12
C LEU A 300 -4.39 -16.78 10.60
N LEU A 301 -4.42 -15.77 11.46
CA LEU A 301 -4.58 -15.96 12.91
C LEU A 301 -6.03 -16.26 13.31
N LEU A 302 -7.00 -15.66 12.61
CA LEU A 302 -8.42 -15.79 12.92
C LEU A 302 -9.10 -16.98 12.21
N GLY A 303 -8.60 -17.40 11.04
CA GLY A 303 -9.16 -18.50 10.28
C GLY A 303 -8.95 -19.85 10.97
N GLU A 304 -9.98 -20.68 11.10
CA GLU A 304 -9.87 -22.02 11.72
C GLU A 304 -9.01 -22.96 10.86
N LYS A 305 -9.22 -22.97 9.56
CA LYS A 305 -8.47 -23.76 8.57
C LYS A 305 -8.05 -22.87 7.41
N THR A 306 -6.81 -23.00 6.99
CA THR A 306 -6.28 -22.28 5.82
C THR A 306 -6.19 -23.29 4.67
N PRO A 307 -6.87 -23.04 3.52
CA PRO A 307 -6.70 -23.89 2.34
C PRO A 307 -5.22 -23.94 1.91
N PRO A 308 -4.73 -25.07 1.35
CA PRO A 308 -3.33 -25.26 0.96
C PRO A 308 -2.78 -24.14 0.05
N MET A 309 -3.58 -23.68 -0.89
CA MET A 309 -3.22 -22.58 -1.78
C MET A 309 -3.01 -21.26 -1.02
N ASN A 310 -3.87 -20.99 -0.03
CA ASN A 310 -3.74 -19.78 0.80
C ASN A 310 -2.52 -19.86 1.71
N GLU A 311 -2.14 -21.03 2.18
CA GLU A 311 -0.91 -21.20 2.98
C GLU A 311 0.33 -20.80 2.17
N VAL A 312 0.41 -21.17 0.89
CA VAL A 312 1.49 -20.76 0.01
C VAL A 312 1.45 -19.26 -0.26
N ILE A 313 0.29 -18.69 -0.57
CA ILE A 313 0.14 -17.25 -0.83
C ILE A 313 0.53 -16.45 0.42
N PHE A 314 0.01 -16.81 1.58
CA PHE A 314 0.30 -16.12 2.83
C PHE A 314 1.78 -16.27 3.24
N GLY A 315 2.32 -17.48 3.15
CA GLY A 315 3.74 -17.72 3.40
C GLY A 315 4.64 -16.89 2.50
N PHE A 316 4.33 -16.81 1.19
CA PHE A 316 5.07 -16.02 0.22
C PHE A 316 5.02 -14.52 0.55
N LEU A 317 3.82 -13.99 0.82
CA LEU A 317 3.63 -12.56 1.09
C LEU A 317 4.17 -12.16 2.47
N LEU A 318 3.91 -12.94 3.52
CA LEU A 318 4.40 -12.62 4.87
C LEU A 318 5.92 -12.66 4.96
N SER A 319 6.58 -13.56 4.21
CA SER A 319 8.03 -13.72 4.24
C SER A 319 8.79 -12.86 3.23
N GLY A 320 8.13 -12.38 2.15
CA GLY A 320 8.85 -11.74 1.03
C GLY A 320 8.36 -10.36 0.63
N ASN A 321 7.16 -9.97 0.98
CA ASN A 321 6.49 -8.79 0.39
C ASN A 321 7.31 -7.49 0.47
N LEU A 322 7.95 -7.17 1.59
CA LEU A 322 8.74 -5.93 1.71
C LEU A 322 10.00 -5.98 0.84
N GLY A 323 10.69 -7.13 0.84
CA GLY A 323 11.86 -7.35 0.00
C GLY A 323 11.51 -7.27 -1.48
N LEU A 324 10.46 -7.98 -1.91
CA LEU A 324 9.96 -8.00 -3.29
C LEU A 324 9.53 -6.60 -3.74
N ALA A 325 8.76 -5.89 -2.92
CA ALA A 325 8.32 -4.53 -3.19
C ALA A 325 9.49 -3.57 -3.41
N TYR A 326 10.54 -3.64 -2.62
CA TYR A 326 11.72 -2.81 -2.78
C TYR A 326 12.57 -3.25 -3.98
N MET A 327 12.87 -4.54 -4.08
CA MET A 327 13.86 -5.07 -5.01
C MET A 327 13.36 -5.13 -6.47
N GLN A 328 12.05 -5.12 -6.72
CA GLN A 328 11.51 -5.05 -8.07
C GLN A 328 12.05 -3.87 -8.88
N PHE A 329 12.42 -2.76 -8.20
CA PHE A 329 13.04 -1.61 -8.86
C PHE A 329 14.57 -1.65 -8.84
N GLY A 330 15.17 -2.56 -8.08
CA GLY A 330 16.60 -2.82 -8.06
C GLY A 330 17.46 -1.56 -7.99
N TYR A 331 18.32 -1.37 -9.00
CA TYR A 331 19.27 -0.26 -9.07
C TYR A 331 18.66 1.08 -9.43
N ALA A 332 17.39 1.12 -9.89
CA ALA A 332 16.69 2.35 -10.26
C ALA A 332 16.53 3.32 -9.07
N TRP A 333 16.55 2.81 -7.83
CA TRP A 333 16.57 3.63 -6.61
C TRP A 333 17.78 4.55 -6.50
N HIS A 334 18.89 4.16 -7.12
CA HIS A 334 20.13 4.93 -7.14
C HIS A 334 20.26 5.82 -8.36
N GLY A 335 19.28 5.89 -9.27
CA GLY A 335 19.37 6.61 -10.53
C GLY A 335 19.98 7.99 -10.41
N ALA A 336 19.47 8.84 -9.50
CA ALA A 336 19.99 10.19 -9.25
C ALA A 336 21.43 10.26 -8.70
N HIS A 337 21.95 9.16 -8.17
CA HIS A 337 23.29 9.10 -7.54
C HIS A 337 24.19 8.04 -8.17
N PHE A 338 23.76 7.43 -9.27
CA PHE A 338 24.47 6.32 -9.91
C PHE A 338 25.85 6.72 -10.42
N ASP A 339 25.98 7.91 -10.99
CA ASP A 339 27.27 8.48 -11.42
C ASP A 339 28.25 8.63 -10.25
N GLY A 340 27.77 9.01 -9.07
CA GLY A 340 28.57 9.09 -7.86
C GLY A 340 29.09 7.72 -7.39
N LEU A 341 28.34 6.64 -7.61
CA LEU A 341 28.79 5.27 -7.35
C LEU A 341 29.87 4.84 -8.35
N LEU A 342 29.71 5.19 -9.63
CA LEU A 342 30.72 4.94 -10.67
C LEU A 342 32.01 5.71 -10.41
N ALA A 343 31.93 7.01 -10.09
CA ALA A 343 33.10 7.86 -9.80
C ALA A 343 33.90 7.37 -8.58
N ARG A 344 33.23 6.74 -7.61
CA ARG A 344 33.91 6.14 -6.43
C ARG A 344 34.43 4.73 -6.68
N ALA A 345 34.45 4.26 -7.92
CA ALA A 345 34.91 2.94 -8.33
C ALA A 345 34.33 1.81 -7.45
N VAL A 346 33.03 1.89 -7.14
CA VAL A 346 32.33 0.84 -6.39
C VAL A 346 32.29 -0.42 -7.25
N ALA A 347 32.86 -1.51 -6.72
CA ALA A 347 32.86 -2.78 -7.43
C ALA A 347 31.41 -3.28 -7.63
N PRO A 348 30.96 -3.57 -8.87
CA PRO A 348 29.58 -4.00 -9.16
C PRO A 348 29.13 -5.19 -8.32
N ARG A 349 30.04 -6.15 -8.06
CA ARG A 349 29.79 -7.30 -7.17
C ARG A 349 29.44 -6.87 -5.74
N SER A 350 30.10 -5.84 -5.22
CA SER A 350 29.81 -5.32 -3.89
C SER A 350 28.44 -4.65 -3.82
N LEU A 351 28.03 -3.99 -4.89
CA LEU A 351 26.71 -3.39 -5.03
C LEU A 351 25.60 -4.46 -5.06
N VAL A 352 25.77 -5.52 -5.89
CA VAL A 352 24.82 -6.65 -5.93
C VAL A 352 24.69 -7.31 -4.56
N ARG A 353 25.81 -7.56 -3.87
CA ARG A 353 25.79 -8.15 -2.52
C ARG A 353 25.12 -7.25 -1.48
N ALA A 354 25.31 -5.94 -1.60
CA ALA A 354 24.67 -4.98 -0.70
C ALA A 354 23.14 -4.98 -0.89
N HIS A 355 22.65 -4.96 -2.12
CA HIS A 355 21.23 -5.06 -2.41
C HIS A 355 20.64 -6.40 -1.94
N PHE A 356 21.37 -7.51 -2.13
CA PHE A 356 20.96 -8.80 -1.58
C PHE A 356 20.86 -8.77 -0.05
N LEU A 357 21.83 -8.17 0.64
CA LEU A 357 21.79 -8.02 2.09
C LEU A 357 20.60 -7.14 2.55
N THR A 358 20.31 -6.07 1.81
CA THR A 358 19.11 -5.24 2.06
C THR A 358 17.84 -6.05 1.86
N PHE A 359 17.77 -6.87 0.81
CA PHE A 359 16.64 -7.76 0.56
C PHE A 359 16.44 -8.75 1.70
N VAL A 360 17.50 -9.41 2.15
CA VAL A 360 17.47 -10.31 3.31
C VAL A 360 16.93 -9.58 4.55
N GLY A 361 17.43 -8.38 4.83
CA GLY A 361 16.97 -7.57 5.96
C GLY A 361 15.48 -7.22 5.88
N LEU A 362 14.97 -6.92 4.69
CA LEU A 362 13.55 -6.60 4.45
C LEU A 362 12.64 -7.83 4.51
N CYS A 363 13.14 -9.03 4.24
CA CYS A 363 12.40 -10.28 4.40
C CYS A 363 12.43 -10.79 5.85
N VAL A 364 13.61 -10.82 6.47
CA VAL A 364 13.80 -11.38 7.81
C VAL A 364 13.33 -10.42 8.92
N GLY A 365 13.48 -9.10 8.72
CA GLY A 365 13.10 -8.10 9.72
C GLY A 365 11.64 -8.21 10.18
N PRO A 366 10.65 -8.20 9.28
CA PRO A 366 9.24 -8.42 9.65
C PRO A 366 9.00 -9.78 10.31
N LEU A 367 9.69 -10.83 9.84
CA LEU A 367 9.54 -12.17 10.39
C LEU A 367 10.07 -12.30 11.82
N ALA A 368 11.05 -11.48 12.21
CA ALA A 368 11.51 -11.42 13.60
C ALA A 368 10.39 -10.99 14.57
N VAL A 369 9.40 -10.24 14.06
CA VAL A 369 8.22 -9.79 14.83
C VAL A 369 7.06 -10.77 14.67
N ILE A 370 6.76 -11.18 13.43
CA ILE A 370 5.61 -12.03 13.08
C ILE A 370 5.86 -13.49 13.48
N GLY A 371 7.09 -13.98 13.32
CA GLY A 371 7.46 -15.38 13.55
C GLY A 371 7.11 -15.88 14.94
N PRO A 372 7.48 -15.18 16.02
CA PRO A 372 7.08 -15.57 17.38
C PRO A 372 5.57 -15.63 17.58
N VAL A 373 4.82 -14.69 17.02
CA VAL A 373 3.34 -14.67 17.09
C VAL A 373 2.76 -15.89 16.38
N VAL A 374 3.25 -16.17 15.17
CA VAL A 374 2.83 -17.36 14.40
C VAL A 374 3.24 -18.66 15.12
N ALA A 375 4.43 -18.72 15.71
CA ALA A 375 4.91 -19.88 16.43
C ALA A 375 4.02 -20.26 17.62
N VAL A 376 3.47 -19.26 18.32
CA VAL A 376 2.58 -19.48 19.47
C VAL A 376 1.15 -19.81 19.01
N LEU A 377 0.62 -19.08 18.03
CA LEU A 377 -0.79 -19.12 17.67
C LEU A 377 -1.12 -20.12 16.55
N ARG A 378 -0.16 -20.35 15.65
CA ARG A 378 -0.31 -21.21 14.46
C ARG A 378 1.01 -21.93 14.12
N PRO A 379 1.54 -22.81 15.00
CA PRO A 379 2.84 -23.45 14.82
C PRO A 379 2.95 -24.25 13.50
N GLN A 380 1.85 -24.80 13.00
CA GLN A 380 1.81 -25.51 11.73
C GLN A 380 2.16 -24.61 10.52
N PHE A 381 1.98 -23.30 10.65
CA PHE A 381 2.28 -22.35 9.57
C PHE A 381 3.78 -21.95 9.50
N LEU A 382 4.61 -22.38 10.46
CA LEU A 382 6.05 -22.13 10.41
C LEU A 382 6.72 -22.81 9.21
N ALA A 383 6.23 -23.99 8.81
CA ALA A 383 6.77 -24.68 7.63
C ALA A 383 6.52 -23.91 6.33
N PRO A 384 5.28 -23.46 5.97
CA PRO A 384 5.05 -22.55 4.85
C PRO A 384 5.88 -21.27 4.92
N LEU A 385 5.94 -20.65 6.10
CA LEU A 385 6.66 -19.40 6.30
C LEU A 385 8.17 -19.54 6.04
N GLY A 386 8.79 -20.58 6.58
CA GLY A 386 10.22 -20.87 6.41
C GLY A 386 10.57 -21.31 4.99
N SER A 387 9.76 -22.20 4.40
CA SER A 387 9.97 -22.70 3.02
C SER A 387 9.91 -21.58 2.00
N LEU A 388 8.92 -20.68 2.14
CA LEU A 388 8.74 -19.57 1.22
C LEU A 388 9.69 -18.39 1.51
N LEU A 389 10.20 -18.25 2.74
CA LEU A 389 11.34 -17.37 3.01
C LEU A 389 12.55 -17.82 2.22
N LEU A 390 12.93 -19.10 2.29
CA LEU A 390 14.06 -19.64 1.53
C LEU A 390 13.86 -19.42 0.02
N TYR A 391 12.67 -19.68 -0.48
CA TYR A 391 12.32 -19.43 -1.88
C TYR A 391 12.48 -17.94 -2.27
N ASN A 392 12.00 -17.02 -1.45
CA ASN A 392 12.17 -15.59 -1.67
C ASN A 392 13.66 -15.20 -1.70
N LEU A 393 14.46 -15.71 -0.78
CA LEU A 393 15.88 -15.39 -0.69
C LEU A 393 16.70 -16.03 -1.81
N GLY A 394 16.42 -17.27 -2.19
CA GLY A 394 17.24 -18.04 -3.11
C GLY A 394 16.79 -17.99 -4.56
N VAL A 395 15.51 -17.78 -4.83
CA VAL A 395 14.95 -17.74 -6.18
C VAL A 395 14.52 -16.34 -6.58
N CYS A 396 13.68 -15.67 -5.77
CA CYS A 396 13.16 -14.36 -6.14
C CYS A 396 14.25 -13.28 -6.15
N ALA A 397 15.18 -13.29 -5.17
CA ALA A 397 16.24 -12.28 -5.09
C ALA A 397 17.16 -12.26 -6.32
N PRO A 398 17.78 -13.38 -6.77
CA PRO A 398 18.63 -13.36 -7.96
C PRO A 398 17.88 -12.97 -9.24
N VAL A 399 16.61 -13.39 -9.38
CA VAL A 399 15.77 -13.03 -10.53
C VAL A 399 15.52 -11.52 -10.54
N LEU A 400 15.08 -10.94 -9.44
CA LEU A 400 14.78 -9.49 -9.37
C LEU A 400 16.04 -8.64 -9.52
N LEU A 401 17.16 -9.03 -8.90
CA LEU A 401 18.44 -8.34 -9.06
C LEU A 401 18.96 -8.44 -10.49
N GLY A 402 18.77 -9.58 -11.17
CA GLY A 402 19.09 -9.75 -12.57
C GLY A 402 18.29 -8.81 -13.47
N LEU A 403 16.99 -8.77 -13.27
CA LEU A 403 16.09 -7.89 -14.03
C LEU A 403 16.37 -6.41 -13.79
N GLY A 404 16.74 -6.03 -12.58
CA GLY A 404 17.10 -4.66 -12.24
C GLY A 404 18.24 -4.10 -13.10
N VAL A 405 19.08 -4.96 -13.72
CA VAL A 405 20.15 -4.52 -14.65
C VAL A 405 19.57 -4.01 -15.98
N TRP A 406 18.42 -4.54 -16.40
CA TRP A 406 17.74 -4.09 -17.62
C TRP A 406 16.67 -3.01 -17.39
N ALA A 407 16.21 -2.85 -16.14
CA ALA A 407 15.31 -1.77 -15.77
C ALA A 407 16.08 -0.44 -15.69
N ARG A 408 16.13 0.30 -16.79
CA ARG A 408 16.97 1.49 -16.98
C ARG A 408 16.25 2.81 -16.75
N THR A 409 15.18 2.81 -15.97
CA THR A 409 14.36 4.01 -15.69
C THR A 409 14.72 4.55 -14.31
N ALA A 410 15.18 5.78 -14.22
CA ALA A 410 15.46 6.42 -12.94
C ALA A 410 14.16 6.67 -12.15
N LEU A 411 14.20 6.49 -10.84
CA LEU A 411 13.06 6.74 -9.98
C LEU A 411 13.20 8.09 -9.28
N GLN A 412 12.19 8.92 -9.41
CA GLN A 412 12.09 10.15 -8.62
C GLN A 412 11.69 9.81 -7.18
N LEU A 413 12.64 9.96 -6.25
CA LEU A 413 12.54 9.50 -4.86
C LEU A 413 11.59 10.35 -4.00
N ASP A 414 11.36 11.59 -4.37
CA ASP A 414 10.52 12.59 -3.71
C ASP A 414 9.05 12.52 -4.12
N GLN A 415 8.74 11.86 -5.23
CA GLN A 415 7.37 11.67 -5.71
C GLN A 415 6.64 10.55 -4.97
N SER A 416 5.30 10.56 -5.05
CA SER A 416 4.47 9.48 -4.50
C SER A 416 4.63 8.20 -5.32
N THR A 417 4.67 7.05 -4.64
CA THR A 417 4.71 5.72 -5.28
C THR A 417 3.44 5.42 -6.07
N PHE A 418 2.30 5.92 -5.61
CA PHE A 418 1.00 5.54 -6.12
C PHE A 418 0.60 6.38 -7.33
N PHE A 419 0.10 5.72 -8.37
CA PHE A 419 -0.24 6.30 -9.68
C PHE A 419 0.94 6.97 -10.40
N ASN A 420 2.15 6.68 -9.99
CA ASN A 420 3.35 7.06 -10.70
C ASN A 420 3.97 5.81 -11.33
N TYR A 421 3.72 5.62 -12.62
CA TYR A 421 4.19 4.47 -13.39
C TYR A 421 5.68 4.56 -13.77
N GLN A 422 6.40 5.58 -13.29
CA GLN A 422 7.83 5.68 -13.51
C GLN A 422 8.54 4.45 -12.92
N GLY A 423 9.36 3.82 -13.73
CA GLY A 423 10.12 2.63 -13.36
C GLY A 423 9.32 1.32 -13.43
N THR A 424 7.99 1.34 -13.66
CA THR A 424 7.25 0.13 -13.98
C THR A 424 7.40 -0.17 -15.47
N SER A 425 8.04 -1.27 -15.79
CA SER A 425 8.13 -1.81 -17.14
C SER A 425 7.30 -3.09 -17.25
N THR A 426 6.96 -3.49 -18.47
CA THR A 426 6.28 -4.76 -18.76
C THR A 426 6.99 -5.97 -18.13
N TYR A 427 8.31 -5.90 -17.95
CA TYR A 427 9.12 -6.94 -17.31
C TYR A 427 8.72 -7.23 -15.86
N HIS A 428 8.28 -6.22 -15.11
CA HIS A 428 7.84 -6.41 -13.72
C HIS A 428 6.62 -7.32 -13.64
N PHE A 429 5.66 -7.15 -14.56
CA PHE A 429 4.47 -8.01 -14.62
C PHE A 429 4.80 -9.42 -15.13
N LEU A 430 5.65 -9.52 -16.17
CA LEU A 430 6.05 -10.81 -16.74
C LEU A 430 6.78 -11.70 -15.73
N VAL A 431 7.45 -11.12 -14.75
CA VAL A 431 8.25 -11.87 -13.76
C VAL A 431 7.48 -12.22 -12.52
N VAL A 432 6.55 -11.37 -12.09
CA VAL A 432 5.69 -11.68 -10.94
C VAL A 432 4.88 -12.95 -11.20
N VAL A 433 4.40 -13.14 -12.43
CA VAL A 433 3.59 -14.32 -12.81
C VAL A 433 4.35 -15.65 -12.60
N PRO A 434 5.57 -15.86 -13.12
CA PRO A 434 6.28 -17.13 -12.89
C PRO A 434 6.80 -17.26 -11.45
N ILE A 435 7.23 -16.19 -10.81
CA ILE A 435 7.73 -16.21 -9.42
C ILE A 435 6.62 -16.66 -8.45
N MET A 436 5.42 -16.14 -8.60
CA MET A 436 4.29 -16.46 -7.76
C MET A 436 3.54 -17.70 -8.27
N GLY A 437 3.47 -17.85 -9.59
CA GLY A 437 2.77 -18.94 -10.26
C GLY A 437 3.44 -20.30 -10.03
N LEU A 438 4.77 -20.34 -9.88
CA LEU A 438 5.46 -21.62 -9.65
C LEU A 438 5.04 -22.29 -8.32
N PRO A 439 5.11 -21.65 -7.14
CA PRO A 439 4.64 -22.27 -5.91
C PRO A 439 3.14 -22.64 -5.96
N ILE A 440 2.30 -21.77 -6.53
CA ILE A 440 0.85 -22.01 -6.66
C ILE A 440 0.58 -23.20 -7.59
N GLY A 441 1.24 -23.28 -8.74
CA GLY A 441 1.09 -24.40 -9.68
C GLY A 441 1.54 -25.72 -9.09
N LEU A 442 2.61 -25.71 -8.29
CA LEU A 442 3.09 -26.90 -7.60
C LEU A 442 2.07 -27.40 -6.55
N VAL A 443 1.43 -26.52 -5.79
CA VAL A 443 0.39 -26.93 -4.81
C VAL A 443 -0.77 -27.65 -5.51
N VAL A 444 -1.19 -27.17 -6.66
CA VAL A 444 -2.27 -27.78 -7.44
C VAL A 444 -1.84 -29.13 -8.00
N GLY A 445 -0.57 -29.24 -8.47
CA GLY A 445 -0.07 -30.46 -9.10
C GLY A 445 0.38 -31.57 -8.15
N VAL A 446 1.08 -31.22 -7.06
CA VAL A 446 1.77 -32.22 -6.19
C VAL A 446 1.40 -32.09 -4.70
N GLY A 447 0.49 -31.21 -4.35
CA GLY A 447 0.04 -30.99 -2.97
C GLY A 447 1.00 -30.12 -2.15
N LEU A 448 0.51 -29.71 -0.96
CA LEU A 448 1.18 -28.71 -0.11
C LEU A 448 2.54 -29.18 0.39
N SER A 449 2.62 -30.34 1.05
CA SER A 449 3.87 -30.82 1.68
C SER A 449 5.02 -30.96 0.68
N THR A 450 4.74 -31.55 -0.49
CA THR A 450 5.73 -31.72 -1.56
C THR A 450 6.15 -30.35 -2.11
N THR A 451 5.20 -29.42 -2.30
CA THR A 451 5.49 -28.06 -2.74
C THR A 451 6.42 -27.34 -1.77
N LEU A 452 6.14 -27.38 -0.46
CA LEU A 452 6.98 -26.74 0.55
C LEU A 452 8.42 -27.28 0.54
N LEU A 453 8.59 -28.60 0.38
CA LEU A 453 9.90 -29.21 0.25
C LEU A 453 10.65 -28.75 -1.01
N LEU A 454 9.96 -28.74 -2.16
CA LEU A 454 10.55 -28.32 -3.45
C LEU A 454 10.96 -26.85 -3.42
N VAL A 455 10.08 -25.95 -2.98
CA VAL A 455 10.40 -24.52 -2.94
C VAL A 455 11.47 -24.21 -1.90
N ALA A 456 11.49 -24.90 -0.75
CA ALA A 456 12.54 -24.80 0.26
C ALA A 456 13.87 -25.30 -0.28
N GLY A 457 13.89 -26.43 -0.97
CA GLY A 457 15.10 -26.99 -1.61
C GLY A 457 15.67 -26.08 -2.67
N LEU A 458 14.84 -25.59 -3.60
CA LEU A 458 15.24 -24.60 -4.61
C LEU A 458 15.78 -23.33 -3.96
N GLY A 459 15.11 -22.84 -2.95
CA GLY A 459 15.52 -21.67 -2.19
C GLY A 459 16.86 -21.87 -1.48
N ALA A 460 17.04 -23.00 -0.80
CA ALA A 460 18.29 -23.35 -0.12
C ALA A 460 19.48 -23.46 -1.10
N ILE A 461 19.28 -24.08 -2.25
CA ILE A 461 20.29 -24.14 -3.32
C ILE A 461 20.63 -22.72 -3.79
N GLY A 462 19.63 -21.86 -4.02
CA GLY A 462 19.84 -20.48 -4.44
C GLY A 462 20.62 -19.66 -3.40
N VAL A 463 20.31 -19.82 -2.12
CA VAL A 463 21.07 -19.16 -1.02
C VAL A 463 22.48 -19.71 -0.94
N ALA A 464 22.68 -21.02 -0.99
CA ALA A 464 24.01 -21.65 -0.95
C ALA A 464 24.89 -21.21 -2.14
N THR A 465 24.29 -21.04 -3.32
CA THR A 465 24.98 -20.57 -4.53
C THR A 465 25.07 -19.03 -4.63
N ALA A 466 24.69 -18.27 -3.59
CA ALA A 466 24.73 -16.81 -3.58
C ALA A 466 26.12 -16.22 -3.95
N PRO A 467 27.26 -16.79 -3.53
CA PRO A 467 28.58 -16.31 -3.98
C PRO A 467 28.76 -16.39 -5.50
N LEU A 468 28.18 -17.41 -6.17
CA LEU A 468 28.31 -17.66 -7.60
C LEU A 468 27.44 -16.69 -8.41
N TRP A 469 26.12 -16.65 -8.12
CA TRP A 469 25.23 -15.80 -8.88
C TRP A 469 25.46 -14.30 -8.60
N THR A 470 25.87 -13.89 -7.38
CA THR A 470 26.26 -12.49 -7.12
C THR A 470 27.49 -12.09 -7.91
N HIS A 471 28.42 -13.03 -8.19
CA HIS A 471 29.54 -12.78 -9.08
C HIS A 471 29.12 -12.64 -10.52
N GLY A 472 28.25 -13.53 -11.02
CA GLY A 472 27.67 -13.48 -12.37
C GLY A 472 26.91 -12.20 -12.64
N LEU A 473 26.00 -11.82 -11.72
CA LEU A 473 25.25 -10.57 -11.79
C LEU A 473 26.18 -9.34 -11.69
N GLY A 474 27.26 -9.42 -10.90
CA GLY A 474 28.27 -8.37 -10.85
C GLY A 474 28.96 -8.14 -12.20
N ARG A 475 29.29 -9.21 -12.95
CA ARG A 475 29.82 -9.11 -14.32
C ARG A 475 28.80 -8.52 -15.29
N LEU A 476 27.54 -8.96 -15.21
CA LEU A 476 26.45 -8.44 -16.01
C LEU A 476 26.26 -6.93 -15.77
N LEU A 477 26.20 -6.51 -14.51
CA LEU A 477 26.11 -5.11 -14.12
C LEU A 477 27.30 -4.29 -14.62
N GLN A 478 28.52 -4.86 -14.58
CA GLN A 478 29.71 -4.21 -15.09
C GLN A 478 29.62 -3.93 -16.60
N GLY A 479 29.11 -4.87 -17.38
CA GLY A 479 28.90 -4.69 -18.83
C GLY A 479 27.84 -3.65 -19.16
N GLN A 480 26.81 -3.49 -18.31
CA GLN A 480 25.69 -2.60 -18.55
C GLN A 480 25.78 -1.22 -17.85
N ARG A 481 26.79 -0.99 -17.00
CA ARG A 481 26.90 0.17 -16.11
C ARG A 481 26.83 1.52 -16.85
N HIS A 482 27.47 1.65 -18.02
CA HIS A 482 27.48 2.89 -18.78
C HIS A 482 26.16 3.13 -19.49
N ALA A 483 25.54 2.08 -20.04
CA ALA A 483 24.21 2.15 -20.62
C ALA A 483 23.13 2.54 -19.58
N MET A 484 23.25 2.02 -18.34
CA MET A 484 22.39 2.40 -17.23
C MET A 484 22.61 3.87 -16.83
N ALA A 485 23.88 4.32 -16.72
CA ALA A 485 24.19 5.71 -16.38
C ALA A 485 23.63 6.70 -17.40
N MET A 486 23.76 6.39 -18.70
CA MET A 486 23.17 7.21 -19.76
C MET A 486 21.65 7.28 -19.64
N ALA A 487 21.00 6.12 -19.53
CA ALA A 487 19.53 6.05 -19.42
C ALA A 487 18.99 6.78 -18.17
N PHE A 488 19.74 6.79 -17.06
CA PHE A 488 19.35 7.51 -15.84
C PHE A 488 19.54 9.04 -15.95
N ARG A 489 20.36 9.53 -16.91
CA ARG A 489 20.55 10.96 -17.17
C ARG A 489 19.49 11.54 -18.12
N ASP A 490 19.01 10.70 -19.05
CA ASP A 490 18.05 11.10 -20.09
C ASP A 490 16.61 11.27 -19.57
N GLU A 491 16.37 11.00 -18.29
CA GLU A 491 15.08 11.16 -17.58
C GLU A 491 15.13 12.27 -16.52
#